data_9c67ba6b09d5eb6f8ad8881890019c67
#
_entry.id   9c67ba6b09d5eb6f8ad8881890019c67
#
_cell.length_a   1.000
_cell.length_b   1.000
_cell.length_c   1.000
_cell.angle_alpha   90.00
_cell.angle_beta   90.00
_cell.angle_gamma   90.00
#
_symmetry.space_group_name_H-M   'P 1'
#
loop_
_entity.id
_entity.type
_entity.pdbx_description
1 polymer ?
#
loop_
_entity_poly.entity_id
_entity_poly.type
_entity_poly.pdbx_seq_one_letter_code
_entity_poly.pdbx_strand_id
1 'polypeptide(L)'
;MEETQKEKQAVPEPIDIITLLHDVLRGVKKLWWACLLLTVLCAAGSWYTAKRAYRPLYRAAASFTVATGSGESGGFSYGFYYNTATASQLARTFPYILESELLTDGIKQALGTDSITASLSASAVEDSNLFTLTATGANAESTLNVLNAAIDCYPEAARYVLGDIKLHMLSAPSLPTAPYNIFDGKRAALTGAAYGLLFGAGLILLYGCTRRTVRREEEIASKLHLLCLGTLPKVVFKKRSKSRRETITLTNPHVPEHYREAARGLAMRLERRMAASGDKVLLFCGTLPGEGVRTTAMTAAHVLGEMGKSVVLIDLDLKRGMDKLLPGLEACLFGHCPAQEVLHRRGAEPYRYAACSRGLSPREVLAVGENLRGAIASLREDADCVLLIAPESARFAEILPAAESCDAAVYVIEQDRASRTKIKAGIEKLLSCDVTVAGCVLNGVQAGLSGYGYGKYGYGYGYGKNGRYGH
;
A
#
# COMPACT_ATOMS: atom_id res chain seq x y z
N MET A 1 -19.88 -46.37 -13.43
CA MET A 1 -18.82 -45.79 -14.25
C MET A 1 -18.54 -44.40 -13.69
N GLU A 2 -17.58 -44.35 -12.79
CA GLU A 2 -17.12 -43.13 -12.14
C GLU A 2 -16.12 -42.44 -13.06
N GLU A 3 -16.51 -41.34 -13.68
CA GLU A 3 -15.54 -40.44 -14.34
C GLU A 3 -14.97 -39.50 -13.33
N THR A 4 -13.74 -39.77 -12.99
CA THR A 4 -12.84 -38.98 -12.16
C THR A 4 -12.70 -37.57 -12.73
N GLN A 5 -13.32 -36.58 -12.12
CA GLN A 5 -12.98 -35.16 -12.33
C GLN A 5 -11.57 -34.93 -11.85
N LYS A 6 -10.61 -34.95 -12.77
CA LYS A 6 -9.27 -34.41 -12.56
C LYS A 6 -9.39 -32.92 -12.27
N GLU A 7 -9.27 -32.55 -11.03
CA GLU A 7 -8.94 -31.20 -10.58
C GLU A 7 -7.73 -30.71 -11.39
N LYS A 8 -7.96 -29.83 -12.35
CA LYS A 8 -6.88 -29.11 -13.01
C LYS A 8 -6.17 -28.29 -11.95
N GLN A 9 -5.02 -28.77 -11.49
CA GLN A 9 -4.08 -28.00 -10.67
C GLN A 9 -3.90 -26.64 -11.34
N ALA A 10 -4.29 -25.59 -10.63
CA ALA A 10 -4.11 -24.21 -11.05
C ALA A 10 -2.60 -23.96 -11.17
N VAL A 11 -2.10 -23.89 -12.39
CA VAL A 11 -0.74 -23.43 -12.67
C VAL A 11 -0.62 -22.04 -12.04
N PRO A 12 0.37 -21.80 -11.17
CA PRO A 12 0.57 -20.48 -10.58
C PRO A 12 0.78 -19.47 -11.70
N GLU A 13 -0.11 -18.48 -11.80
CA GLU A 13 -0.01 -17.41 -12.79
C GLU A 13 1.32 -16.67 -12.58
N PRO A 14 2.10 -16.42 -13.64
CA PRO A 14 3.31 -15.63 -13.52
C PRO A 14 2.95 -14.26 -12.92
N ILE A 15 3.60 -13.90 -11.83
CA ILE A 15 3.43 -12.61 -11.18
C ILE A 15 3.90 -11.54 -12.16
N ASP A 16 2.97 -10.77 -12.72
CA ASP A 16 3.30 -9.67 -13.60
C ASP A 16 3.88 -8.51 -12.76
N ILE A 17 5.20 -8.36 -12.84
CA ILE A 17 5.99 -7.40 -12.06
C ILE A 17 5.48 -5.96 -12.28
N ILE A 18 5.02 -5.64 -13.50
CA ILE A 18 4.50 -4.31 -13.85
C ILE A 18 3.20 -4.03 -13.08
N THR A 19 2.32 -5.02 -12.99
CA THR A 19 1.06 -4.90 -12.24
C THR A 19 1.32 -4.79 -10.74
N LEU A 20 2.26 -5.56 -10.21
CA LEU A 20 2.68 -5.49 -8.80
C LEU A 20 3.25 -4.09 -8.48
N LEU A 21 4.14 -3.57 -9.32
CA LEU A 21 4.72 -2.23 -9.15
C LEU A 21 3.62 -1.14 -9.13
N HIS A 22 2.63 -1.26 -10.01
CA HIS A 22 1.51 -0.33 -10.06
C HIS A 22 0.63 -0.39 -8.78
N ASP A 23 0.40 -1.60 -8.24
CA ASP A 23 -0.34 -1.79 -6.98
C ASP A 23 0.42 -1.26 -5.77
N VAL A 24 1.74 -1.46 -5.75
CA VAL A 24 2.62 -0.88 -4.72
C VAL A 24 2.58 0.64 -4.77
N LEU A 25 2.70 1.26 -5.96
CA LEU A 25 2.60 2.72 -6.12
C LEU A 25 1.24 3.28 -5.65
N ARG A 26 0.15 2.57 -5.92
CA ARG A 26 -1.17 2.94 -5.39
C ARG A 26 -1.26 2.73 -3.88
N GLY A 27 -0.67 1.65 -3.37
CA GLY A 27 -0.55 1.39 -1.94
C GLY A 27 0.17 2.54 -1.23
N VAL A 28 1.31 2.99 -1.78
CA VAL A 28 2.05 4.16 -1.31
C VAL A 28 1.14 5.39 -1.29
N LYS A 29 0.46 5.73 -2.41
CA LYS A 29 -0.43 6.90 -2.47
C LYS A 29 -1.59 6.85 -1.47
N LYS A 30 -2.06 5.67 -1.11
CA LYS A 30 -3.19 5.50 -0.19
C LYS A 30 -2.76 5.40 1.27
N LEU A 31 -1.63 4.73 1.54
CA LEU A 31 -1.17 4.35 2.89
C LEU A 31 0.06 5.14 3.36
N TRP A 32 0.54 6.14 2.60
CA TRP A 32 1.72 6.93 2.96
C TRP A 32 1.63 7.55 4.36
N TRP A 33 0.45 8.06 4.73
CA TRP A 33 0.19 8.65 6.04
C TRP A 33 0.31 7.60 7.17
N ALA A 34 -0.17 6.36 6.92
CA ALA A 34 -0.06 5.27 7.87
C ALA A 34 1.40 4.82 8.05
N CYS A 35 2.18 4.76 6.96
CA CYS A 35 3.61 4.53 7.01
C CYS A 35 4.34 5.61 7.80
N LEU A 36 4.01 6.88 7.57
CA LEU A 36 4.62 8.00 8.27
C LEU A 36 4.29 7.94 9.77
N LEU A 37 3.03 7.70 10.11
CA LEU A 37 2.60 7.55 11.51
C LEU A 37 3.32 6.39 12.20
N LEU A 38 3.42 5.23 11.55
CA LEU A 38 4.13 4.07 12.06
C LEU A 38 5.61 4.36 12.27
N THR A 39 6.26 5.04 11.33
CA THR A 39 7.67 5.45 11.42
C THR A 39 7.90 6.36 12.64
N VAL A 40 7.03 7.34 12.85
CA VAL A 40 7.11 8.25 14.01
C VAL A 40 6.88 7.50 15.32
N LEU A 41 5.91 6.60 15.38
CA LEU A 41 5.64 5.78 16.57
C LEU A 41 6.83 4.87 16.91
N CYS A 42 7.41 4.20 15.93
CA CYS A 42 8.57 3.34 16.12
C CYS A 42 9.81 4.14 16.55
N ALA A 43 10.04 5.32 15.97
CA ALA A 43 11.12 6.22 16.35
C ALA A 43 10.97 6.72 17.80
N ALA A 44 9.78 7.15 18.18
CA ALA A 44 9.47 7.60 19.54
C ALA A 44 9.58 6.45 20.55
N GLY A 45 9.06 5.28 20.23
CA GLY A 45 9.16 4.08 21.06
C GLY A 45 10.61 3.64 21.28
N SER A 46 11.40 3.60 20.21
CA SER A 46 12.83 3.26 20.30
C SER A 46 13.62 4.29 21.12
N TRP A 47 13.36 5.58 20.91
CA TRP A 47 13.96 6.64 21.73
C TRP A 47 13.57 6.52 23.21
N TYR A 48 12.28 6.29 23.48
CA TYR A 48 11.79 6.15 24.85
C TYR A 48 12.41 4.94 25.57
N THR A 49 12.44 3.77 24.92
CA THR A 49 13.05 2.55 25.50
C THR A 49 14.54 2.72 25.71
N ALA A 50 15.25 3.31 24.74
CA ALA A 50 16.67 3.59 24.87
C ALA A 50 16.96 4.59 26.01
N LYS A 51 16.13 5.65 26.15
CA LYS A 51 16.25 6.61 27.24
C LYS A 51 15.99 5.98 28.60
N ARG A 52 15.00 5.09 28.70
CA ARG A 52 14.67 4.39 29.94
C ARG A 52 15.76 3.37 30.35
N ALA A 53 16.40 2.74 29.37
CA ALA A 53 17.49 1.79 29.58
C ALA A 53 18.85 2.45 29.83
N TYR A 54 18.96 3.74 29.51
CA TYR A 54 20.22 4.48 29.67
C TYR A 54 20.57 4.64 31.13
N ARG A 55 21.79 4.19 31.50
CA ARG A 55 22.41 4.40 32.81
C ARG A 55 23.70 5.19 32.61
N PRO A 56 23.82 6.38 33.17
CA PRO A 56 25.06 7.16 33.09
C PRO A 56 26.20 6.40 33.77
N LEU A 57 27.31 6.30 33.09
CA LEU A 57 28.57 5.76 33.65
C LEU A 57 29.62 6.84 33.65
N TYR A 58 30.27 6.98 34.79
CA TYR A 58 31.37 7.92 34.98
C TYR A 58 32.71 7.21 34.95
N ARG A 59 33.69 7.81 34.33
CA ARG A 59 35.03 7.23 34.19
C ARG A 59 36.05 8.21 34.79
N ALA A 60 36.82 7.70 35.81
CA ALA A 60 37.99 8.37 36.32
C ALA A 60 39.23 7.59 35.85
N ALA A 61 40.31 8.30 35.50
CA ALA A 61 41.55 7.69 35.06
C ALA A 61 42.75 8.35 35.72
N ALA A 62 43.77 7.58 36.01
CA ALA A 62 45.07 8.08 36.47
C ALA A 62 46.19 7.40 35.67
N SER A 63 47.18 8.14 35.28
CA SER A 63 48.34 7.62 34.56
C SER A 63 49.58 7.75 35.40
N PHE A 64 50.39 6.71 35.46
CA PHE A 64 51.59 6.63 36.28
C PHE A 64 52.69 5.80 35.62
N THR A 65 53.93 6.04 36.00
CA THR A 65 55.05 5.16 35.70
C THR A 65 55.37 4.32 36.92
N VAL A 66 55.83 3.10 36.67
CA VAL A 66 56.21 2.16 37.73
C VAL A 66 57.74 2.09 37.85
N ALA A 67 58.29 2.30 39.03
CA ALA A 67 59.69 2.08 39.33
C ALA A 67 59.78 0.86 40.27
N THR A 68 60.68 -0.05 39.92
CA THR A 68 60.97 -1.26 40.75
C THR A 68 62.24 -1.05 41.57
N GLY A 69 62.23 -1.49 42.84
CA GLY A 69 63.41 -1.49 43.70
C GLY A 69 64.47 -2.49 43.20
N SER A 70 65.66 -2.08 42.84
CA SER A 70 66.77 -2.97 42.60
C SER A 70 67.61 -3.09 43.87
N GLY A 71 67.76 -4.34 44.33
CA GLY A 71 68.39 -4.69 45.63
C GLY A 71 69.75 -4.07 45.89
N GLU A 72 70.12 -4.09 47.16
CA GLU A 72 71.40 -3.79 47.88
C GLU A 72 71.73 -2.30 48.12
N SER A 73 71.14 -1.31 47.44
CA SER A 73 71.53 0.10 47.77
C SER A 73 70.34 1.04 48.05
N GLY A 74 69.15 0.55 48.29
CA GLY A 74 67.97 1.34 48.69
C GLY A 74 67.50 2.39 47.68
N GLY A 75 67.97 2.38 46.43
CA GLY A 75 67.60 3.32 45.36
C GLY A 75 66.59 2.73 44.39
N PHE A 76 65.49 3.45 44.09
CA PHE A 76 64.59 3.08 43.03
C PHE A 76 65.22 3.47 41.68
N SER A 77 65.36 2.53 40.75
CA SER A 77 65.95 2.78 39.46
C SER A 77 64.85 2.90 38.39
N TYR A 78 64.88 4.00 37.63
CA TYR A 78 64.13 4.17 36.40
C TYR A 78 64.80 3.52 35.17
N GLY A 79 65.87 2.75 35.38
CA GLY A 79 66.58 1.99 34.33
C GLY A 79 65.69 1.03 33.53
N PHE A 80 64.50 0.84 33.96
CA PHE A 80 63.41 0.16 33.34
C PHE A 80 63.04 0.65 31.92
N TYR A 81 63.30 1.91 31.62
CA TYR A 81 63.06 2.50 30.31
C TYR A 81 63.83 1.82 29.17
N TYR A 82 64.85 1.07 29.48
CA TYR A 82 65.73 0.44 28.52
C TYR A 82 65.50 -1.10 28.42
N ASN A 83 64.58 -1.65 29.19
CA ASN A 83 64.32 -3.10 29.17
C ASN A 83 62.88 -3.40 28.74
N THR A 84 62.68 -3.45 27.43
CA THR A 84 61.38 -3.74 26.83
C THR A 84 60.76 -5.06 27.27
N ALA A 85 61.58 -6.07 27.58
CA ALA A 85 61.09 -7.40 28.07
C ALA A 85 60.42 -7.27 29.46
N THR A 86 61.00 -6.50 30.36
CA THR A 86 60.45 -6.30 31.72
C THR A 86 59.20 -5.41 31.68
N ALA A 87 59.20 -4.40 30.82
CA ALA A 87 58.03 -3.54 30.62
C ALA A 87 56.84 -4.34 30.05
N SER A 88 57.11 -5.20 29.06
CA SER A 88 56.10 -6.06 28.47
C SER A 88 55.57 -7.12 29.48
N GLN A 89 56.44 -7.64 30.33
CA GLN A 89 56.03 -8.57 31.40
C GLN A 89 55.15 -7.86 32.44
N LEU A 90 55.53 -6.67 32.83
CA LEU A 90 54.75 -5.87 33.77
C LEU A 90 53.39 -5.50 33.20
N ALA A 91 53.36 -5.07 31.92
CA ALA A 91 52.11 -4.77 31.24
C ALA A 91 51.13 -5.94 31.20
N ARG A 92 51.63 -7.17 31.10
CA ARG A 92 50.81 -8.39 31.16
C ARG A 92 50.36 -8.74 32.56
N THR A 93 51.17 -8.54 33.58
CA THR A 93 50.83 -8.92 34.95
C THR A 93 49.96 -7.88 35.65
N PHE A 94 50.02 -6.62 35.24
CA PHE A 94 49.28 -5.53 35.86
C PHE A 94 47.76 -5.74 35.93
N PRO A 95 47.09 -6.17 34.87
CA PRO A 95 45.64 -6.49 34.92
C PRO A 95 45.29 -7.63 35.89
N TYR A 96 46.12 -8.67 35.98
CA TYR A 96 45.88 -9.80 36.89
C TYR A 96 45.96 -9.41 38.37
N ILE A 97 46.81 -8.46 38.70
CA ILE A 97 46.90 -7.93 40.08
C ILE A 97 45.62 -7.16 40.41
N LEU A 98 45.04 -6.45 39.46
CA LEU A 98 43.79 -5.70 39.64
C LEU A 98 42.57 -6.63 39.91
N GLU A 99 42.59 -7.84 39.37
CA GLU A 99 41.54 -8.83 39.56
C GLU A 99 41.78 -9.70 40.79
N SER A 100 42.90 -9.49 41.51
CA SER A 100 43.24 -10.29 42.71
C SER A 100 42.28 -9.98 43.86
N GLU A 101 41.95 -11.01 44.62
CA GLU A 101 41.15 -10.88 45.86
C GLU A 101 41.86 -9.96 46.88
N LEU A 102 43.20 -10.02 46.95
CA LEU A 102 44.01 -9.23 47.87
C LEU A 102 43.83 -7.71 47.61
N LEU A 103 43.83 -7.25 46.35
CA LEU A 103 43.59 -5.85 46.03
C LEU A 103 42.12 -5.50 46.26
N THR A 104 41.21 -6.40 45.86
CA THR A 104 39.77 -6.22 46.06
C THR A 104 39.41 -6.00 47.52
N ASP A 105 39.95 -6.83 48.40
CA ASP A 105 39.73 -6.73 49.85
C ASP A 105 40.43 -5.52 50.48
N GLY A 106 41.62 -5.14 50.00
CA GLY A 106 42.28 -3.91 50.39
C GLY A 106 41.44 -2.65 50.05
N ILE A 107 40.87 -2.61 48.85
CA ILE A 107 39.97 -1.53 48.43
C ILE A 107 38.70 -1.47 49.29
N LYS A 108 38.07 -2.65 49.57
CA LYS A 108 36.88 -2.70 50.43
C LYS A 108 37.19 -2.21 51.84
N GLN A 109 38.33 -2.59 52.39
CA GLN A 109 38.75 -2.15 53.71
C GLN A 109 39.07 -0.64 53.76
N ALA A 110 39.73 -0.12 52.72
CA ALA A 110 40.04 1.29 52.64
C ALA A 110 38.77 2.17 52.47
N LEU A 111 37.76 1.67 51.77
CA LEU A 111 36.48 2.37 51.56
C LEU A 111 35.45 2.09 52.68
N GLY A 112 35.67 1.11 53.55
CA GLY A 112 34.72 0.68 54.58
C GLY A 112 33.42 0.10 54.01
N THR A 113 33.48 -0.57 52.85
CA THR A 113 32.31 -1.09 52.15
C THR A 113 32.50 -2.55 51.80
N ASP A 114 31.41 -3.34 51.83
CA ASP A 114 31.41 -4.77 51.47
C ASP A 114 31.46 -5.02 49.96
N SER A 115 31.21 -4.00 49.13
CA SER A 115 31.17 -4.14 47.68
C SER A 115 31.82 -2.96 46.95
N ILE A 116 32.55 -3.24 45.87
CA ILE A 116 33.13 -2.26 45.00
C ILE A 116 32.09 -1.77 44.01
N THR A 117 31.76 -0.50 43.99
CA THR A 117 30.71 0.13 43.15
C THR A 117 31.19 0.54 41.74
N ALA A 118 32.47 0.36 41.43
CA ALA A 118 33.09 0.69 40.16
C ALA A 118 33.94 -0.48 39.65
N SER A 119 33.94 -0.72 38.35
CA SER A 119 34.86 -1.66 37.71
C SER A 119 36.21 -0.99 37.47
N LEU A 120 37.29 -1.71 37.82
CA LEU A 120 38.67 -1.28 37.56
C LEU A 120 39.17 -1.92 36.27
N SER A 121 39.90 -1.19 35.47
CA SER A 121 40.63 -1.68 34.30
C SER A 121 41.96 -0.97 34.17
N ALA A 122 42.95 -1.70 33.69
CA ALA A 122 44.26 -1.14 33.41
C ALA A 122 44.59 -1.26 31.91
N SER A 123 45.27 -0.27 31.39
CA SER A 123 45.92 -0.31 30.08
C SER A 123 47.38 0.11 30.22
N ALA A 124 48.24 -0.62 29.53
CA ALA A 124 49.63 -0.27 29.41
C ALA A 124 49.95 0.13 27.97
N VAL A 125 50.87 1.07 27.84
CA VAL A 125 51.40 1.40 26.51
C VAL A 125 52.48 0.39 26.18
N GLU A 126 52.39 -0.30 25.05
CA GLU A 126 53.39 -1.26 24.61
C GLU A 126 54.81 -0.64 24.59
N ASP A 127 55.78 -1.44 25.02
CA ASP A 127 57.19 -1.03 25.12
C ASP A 127 57.49 0.23 25.97
N SER A 128 56.61 0.53 26.93
CA SER A 128 56.82 1.59 27.90
C SER A 128 56.46 1.15 29.33
N ASN A 129 56.90 1.91 30.31
CA ASN A 129 56.49 1.76 31.71
C ASN A 129 55.30 2.66 32.08
N LEU A 130 54.57 3.18 31.06
CA LEU A 130 53.41 4.03 31.24
C LEU A 130 52.15 3.16 31.37
N PHE A 131 51.46 3.33 32.51
CA PHE A 131 50.22 2.63 32.81
C PHE A 131 49.13 3.62 33.09
N THR A 132 47.93 3.24 32.67
CA THR A 132 46.71 3.99 32.96
C THR A 132 45.75 3.10 33.68
N LEU A 133 45.41 3.46 34.91
CA LEU A 133 44.36 2.84 35.69
C LEU A 133 43.06 3.60 35.51
N THR A 134 41.99 2.88 35.22
CA THR A 134 40.67 3.47 34.93
C THR A 134 39.61 2.81 35.81
N ALA A 135 38.83 3.63 36.50
CA ALA A 135 37.64 3.17 37.21
C ALA A 135 36.39 3.65 36.47
N THR A 136 35.40 2.78 36.34
CA THR A 136 34.12 3.08 35.67
C THR A 136 32.95 2.67 36.58
N GLY A 137 32.07 3.58 36.93
CA GLY A 137 30.96 3.35 37.85
C GLY A 137 29.76 4.25 37.61
N ALA A 138 28.69 4.02 38.35
CA ALA A 138 27.41 4.72 38.20
C ALA A 138 27.40 6.12 38.88
N ASN A 139 28.33 6.42 39.79
CA ASN A 139 28.43 7.64 40.53
C ASN A 139 29.85 8.19 40.40
N ALA A 140 30.00 9.51 40.09
CA ALA A 140 31.26 10.16 39.86
C ALA A 140 32.20 10.14 41.10
N GLU A 141 31.65 10.43 42.29
CA GLU A 141 32.41 10.46 43.54
C GLU A 141 32.85 9.07 43.96
N SER A 142 31.93 8.11 43.95
CA SER A 142 32.30 6.71 44.34
C SER A 142 33.31 6.13 43.35
N THR A 143 33.23 6.45 42.06
CA THR A 143 34.20 6.00 41.07
C THR A 143 35.59 6.58 41.30
N LEU A 144 35.68 7.88 41.66
CA LEU A 144 36.93 8.50 42.01
C LEU A 144 37.54 7.90 43.33
N ASN A 145 36.69 7.69 44.32
CA ASN A 145 37.14 7.12 45.60
C ASN A 145 37.68 5.67 45.42
N VAL A 146 37.00 4.85 44.60
CA VAL A 146 37.47 3.51 44.23
C VAL A 146 38.80 3.56 43.49
N LEU A 147 38.98 4.53 42.57
CA LEU A 147 40.24 4.71 41.84
C LEU A 147 41.38 5.08 42.81
N ASN A 148 41.14 6.05 43.71
CA ASN A 148 42.13 6.47 44.70
C ASN A 148 42.52 5.32 45.62
N ALA A 149 41.55 4.60 46.18
CA ALA A 149 41.80 3.43 47.02
C ALA A 149 42.56 2.33 46.26
N ALA A 150 42.27 2.12 44.99
CA ALA A 150 43.01 1.17 44.15
C ALA A 150 44.47 1.59 43.95
N ILE A 151 44.74 2.88 43.73
CA ILE A 151 46.11 3.40 43.57
C ILE A 151 46.90 3.21 44.89
N ASP A 152 46.28 3.51 46.02
CA ASP A 152 46.93 3.43 47.33
C ASP A 152 47.19 1.98 47.73
N CYS A 153 46.31 1.06 47.49
CA CYS A 153 46.45 -0.35 47.85
C CYS A 153 47.27 -1.19 46.83
N TYR A 154 47.42 -0.70 45.58
CA TYR A 154 48.08 -1.46 44.52
C TYR A 154 49.54 -1.83 44.83
N PRO A 155 50.40 -0.95 45.36
CA PRO A 155 51.80 -1.31 45.67
C PRO A 155 51.92 -2.47 46.65
N GLU A 156 51.04 -2.53 47.62
CA GLU A 156 51.00 -3.62 48.60
C GLU A 156 50.59 -4.94 47.97
N ALA A 157 49.54 -4.95 47.16
CA ALA A 157 49.09 -6.14 46.44
C ALA A 157 50.15 -6.61 45.42
N ALA A 158 50.80 -5.70 44.75
CA ALA A 158 51.82 -5.99 43.72
C ALA A 158 53.14 -6.51 44.32
N ARG A 159 53.44 -6.21 45.58
CA ARG A 159 54.67 -6.60 46.26
C ARG A 159 54.96 -8.11 46.21
N TYR A 160 53.91 -8.90 46.26
CA TYR A 160 54.05 -10.38 46.22
C TYR A 160 54.47 -10.91 44.85
N VAL A 161 54.22 -10.14 43.76
CA VAL A 161 54.47 -10.57 42.36
C VAL A 161 55.65 -9.84 41.76
N LEU A 162 55.80 -8.56 42.07
CA LEU A 162 56.73 -7.63 41.40
C LEU A 162 57.82 -7.15 42.35
N GLY A 163 57.76 -7.48 43.66
CA GLY A 163 58.63 -6.89 44.67
C GLY A 163 58.23 -5.42 45.02
N ASP A 164 59.14 -4.74 45.72
CA ASP A 164 58.85 -3.37 46.12
C ASP A 164 58.77 -2.45 44.86
N ILE A 165 57.60 -1.88 44.64
CA ILE A 165 57.34 -0.97 43.54
C ILE A 165 56.92 0.43 44.06
N LYS A 166 57.25 1.47 43.34
CA LYS A 166 56.72 2.80 43.56
C LYS A 166 56.01 3.29 42.32
N LEU A 167 54.79 3.82 42.52
CA LEU A 167 54.00 4.45 41.48
C LEU A 167 54.39 5.94 41.45
N HIS A 168 54.92 6.40 40.31
CA HIS A 168 55.14 7.81 40.10
C HIS A 168 54.02 8.35 39.22
N MET A 169 53.15 9.17 39.82
CA MET A 169 51.92 9.68 39.17
C MET A 169 52.29 10.75 38.16
N LEU A 170 51.88 10.58 36.93
CA LEU A 170 52.01 11.53 35.83
C LEU A 170 50.73 12.38 35.68
N SER A 171 49.60 11.78 35.86
CA SER A 171 48.32 12.47 35.82
C SER A 171 47.47 12.04 37.03
N ALA A 172 47.11 13.00 37.87
CA ALA A 172 46.28 12.74 39.05
C ALA A 172 44.83 12.45 38.63
N PRO A 173 44.13 11.57 39.32
CA PRO A 173 42.72 11.32 39.07
C PRO A 173 41.89 12.57 39.37
N SER A 174 40.94 12.86 38.50
CA SER A 174 40.04 14.01 38.66
C SER A 174 38.59 13.54 38.70
N LEU A 175 37.75 14.35 39.36
CA LEU A 175 36.32 14.06 39.42
C LEU A 175 35.71 14.18 38.03
N PRO A 176 35.09 13.09 37.47
CA PRO A 176 34.47 13.18 36.16
C PRO A 176 33.22 14.05 36.24
N THR A 177 33.20 15.11 35.41
CA THR A 177 32.10 16.10 35.36
C THR A 177 30.95 15.70 34.45
N ALA A 178 31.18 14.75 33.56
CA ALA A 178 30.16 14.25 32.60
C ALA A 178 30.23 12.74 32.47
N PRO A 179 29.11 12.10 32.17
CA PRO A 179 29.09 10.66 31.88
C PRO A 179 29.97 10.32 30.67
N TYR A 180 30.71 9.23 30.76
CA TYR A 180 31.50 8.69 29.65
C TYR A 180 30.64 8.14 28.49
N ASN A 181 29.53 7.49 28.82
CA ASN A 181 28.59 6.94 27.84
C ASN A 181 27.50 7.96 27.54
N ILE A 182 27.75 8.88 26.60
CA ILE A 182 26.76 9.89 26.23
C ILE A 182 25.54 9.20 25.58
N PHE A 183 24.33 9.59 26.04
CA PHE A 183 23.08 9.10 25.42
C PHE A 183 22.93 9.63 24.00
N ASP A 184 23.02 8.75 23.00
CA ASP A 184 22.78 9.11 21.61
C ASP A 184 21.31 8.88 21.23
N GLY A 185 20.45 9.81 21.62
CA GLY A 185 19.02 9.75 21.32
C GLY A 185 18.71 9.85 19.82
N LYS A 186 19.59 10.46 19.03
CA LYS A 186 19.42 10.56 17.57
C LYS A 186 19.58 9.19 16.92
N ARG A 187 20.60 8.45 17.32
CA ARG A 187 20.86 7.09 16.83
C ARG A 187 19.72 6.15 17.20
N ALA A 188 19.22 6.22 18.44
CA ALA A 188 18.09 5.42 18.88
C ALA A 188 16.80 5.73 18.09
N ALA A 189 16.51 7.01 17.84
CA ALA A 189 15.36 7.42 17.04
C ALA A 189 15.50 6.98 15.57
N LEU A 190 16.71 7.10 14.99
CA LEU A 190 16.97 6.71 13.61
C LEU A 190 16.80 5.20 13.38
N THR A 191 17.28 4.38 14.31
CA THR A 191 17.09 2.92 14.24
C THR A 191 15.61 2.55 14.34
N GLY A 192 14.85 3.18 15.25
CA GLY A 192 13.39 3.00 15.33
C GLY A 192 12.67 3.43 14.05
N ALA A 193 13.07 4.56 13.46
CA ALA A 193 12.52 5.04 12.19
C ALA A 193 12.79 4.05 11.03
N ALA A 194 13.99 3.47 10.98
CA ALA A 194 14.33 2.45 9.97
C ALA A 194 13.44 1.21 10.08
N TYR A 195 13.21 0.70 11.28
CA TYR A 195 12.27 -0.41 11.50
C TYR A 195 10.83 -0.06 11.14
N GLY A 196 10.38 1.15 11.51
CA GLY A 196 9.04 1.63 11.15
C GLY A 196 8.83 1.74 9.64
N LEU A 197 9.83 2.23 8.89
CA LEU A 197 9.83 2.29 7.43
C LEU A 197 9.78 0.88 6.80
N LEU A 198 10.60 -0.04 7.27
CA LEU A 198 10.65 -1.41 6.77
C LEU A 198 9.32 -2.13 6.99
N PHE A 199 8.73 -2.00 8.16
CA PHE A 199 7.42 -2.57 8.47
C PHE A 199 6.30 -1.92 7.64
N GLY A 200 6.33 -0.60 7.47
CA GLY A 200 5.40 0.12 6.60
C GLY A 200 5.49 -0.31 5.13
N ALA A 201 6.71 -0.50 4.61
CA ALA A 201 6.92 -1.04 3.27
C ALA A 201 6.35 -2.46 3.12
N GLY A 202 6.53 -3.32 4.13
CA GLY A 202 5.94 -4.66 4.18
C GLY A 202 4.40 -4.62 4.12
N LEU A 203 3.75 -3.72 4.84
CA LEU A 203 2.30 -3.53 4.80
C LEU A 203 1.80 -3.07 3.43
N ILE A 204 2.54 -2.17 2.76
CA ILE A 204 2.20 -1.72 1.40
C ILE A 204 2.33 -2.87 0.40
N LEU A 205 3.38 -3.68 0.48
CA LEU A 205 3.56 -4.88 -0.35
C LEU A 205 2.42 -5.88 -0.12
N LEU A 206 2.08 -6.14 1.13
CA LEU A 206 0.97 -7.03 1.48
C LEU A 206 -0.37 -6.51 0.91
N TYR A 207 -0.62 -5.21 1.01
CA TYR A 207 -1.79 -4.58 0.38
C TYR A 207 -1.81 -4.77 -1.13
N GLY A 208 -0.67 -4.62 -1.82
CA GLY A 208 -0.54 -4.87 -3.25
C GLY A 208 -0.85 -6.33 -3.63
N CYS A 209 -0.28 -7.29 -2.90
CA CYS A 209 -0.47 -8.72 -3.16
C CYS A 209 -1.90 -9.22 -2.87
N THR A 210 -2.62 -8.60 -1.92
CA THR A 210 -3.99 -9.01 -1.56
C THR A 210 -5.05 -8.46 -2.50
N ARG A 211 -4.70 -7.54 -3.40
CA ARG A 211 -5.64 -6.88 -4.29
C ARG A 211 -5.98 -7.74 -5.50
N ARG A 212 -7.15 -8.40 -5.46
CA ARG A 212 -7.67 -9.28 -6.54
C ARG A 212 -8.74 -8.54 -7.35
N THR A 213 -8.33 -7.69 -8.29
CA THR A 213 -9.21 -6.98 -9.23
C THR A 213 -9.19 -7.62 -10.62
N VAL A 214 -10.10 -7.20 -11.51
CA VAL A 214 -10.12 -7.62 -12.92
C VAL A 214 -9.40 -6.56 -13.77
N ARG A 215 -8.43 -6.99 -14.56
CA ARG A 215 -7.58 -6.09 -15.36
C ARG A 215 -7.56 -6.40 -16.85
N ARG A 216 -7.74 -7.67 -17.20
CA ARG A 216 -7.69 -8.17 -18.57
C ARG A 216 -8.98 -8.86 -18.95
N GLU A 217 -9.26 -8.88 -20.24
CA GLU A 217 -10.43 -9.58 -20.79
C GLU A 217 -10.39 -11.08 -20.47
N GLU A 218 -9.22 -11.71 -20.57
CA GLU A 218 -9.05 -13.14 -20.29
C GLU A 218 -9.40 -13.52 -18.84
N GLU A 219 -9.26 -12.58 -17.91
CA GLU A 219 -9.62 -12.78 -16.50
C GLU A 219 -11.14 -12.86 -16.29
N ILE A 220 -11.94 -12.23 -17.16
CA ILE A 220 -13.40 -12.33 -17.12
C ILE A 220 -13.80 -13.76 -17.42
N ALA A 221 -13.28 -14.34 -18.49
CA ALA A 221 -13.58 -15.71 -18.87
C ALA A 221 -13.03 -16.73 -17.86
N SER A 222 -11.76 -16.57 -17.43
CA SER A 222 -11.08 -17.56 -16.59
C SER A 222 -11.47 -17.50 -15.11
N LYS A 223 -11.79 -16.30 -14.57
CA LYS A 223 -12.03 -16.10 -13.13
C LYS A 223 -13.49 -15.84 -12.77
N LEU A 224 -14.26 -15.28 -13.70
CA LEU A 224 -15.69 -15.02 -13.49
C LEU A 224 -16.59 -15.98 -14.26
N HIS A 225 -16.04 -16.74 -15.21
CA HIS A 225 -16.75 -17.67 -16.09
C HIS A 225 -17.86 -17.00 -16.90
N LEU A 226 -17.62 -15.76 -17.34
CA LEU A 226 -18.56 -14.97 -18.13
C LEU A 226 -17.96 -14.60 -19.48
N LEU A 227 -18.84 -14.41 -20.47
CA LEU A 227 -18.46 -13.94 -21.79
C LEU A 227 -18.10 -12.45 -21.73
N CYS A 228 -16.95 -12.04 -22.29
CA CYS A 228 -16.65 -10.64 -22.51
C CYS A 228 -17.29 -10.16 -23.81
N LEU A 229 -18.30 -9.28 -23.70
CA LEU A 229 -18.97 -8.68 -24.84
C LEU A 229 -18.13 -7.60 -25.52
N GLY A 230 -17.21 -7.00 -24.78
CA GLY A 230 -16.30 -6.00 -25.34
C GLY A 230 -15.52 -5.24 -24.27
N THR A 231 -14.54 -4.49 -24.76
CA THR A 231 -13.69 -3.63 -23.92
C THR A 231 -13.85 -2.19 -24.40
N LEU A 232 -14.10 -1.27 -23.46
CA LEU A 232 -14.17 0.17 -23.74
C LEU A 232 -12.93 0.87 -23.17
N PRO A 233 -12.15 1.56 -24.00
CA PRO A 233 -10.95 2.26 -23.54
C PRO A 233 -11.29 3.47 -22.69
N LYS A 234 -10.36 3.84 -21.80
CA LYS A 234 -10.51 5.02 -20.95
C LYS A 234 -10.38 6.30 -21.77
N VAL A 235 -11.43 7.12 -21.74
CA VAL A 235 -11.41 8.46 -22.36
C VAL A 235 -11.01 9.48 -21.31
N VAL A 236 -9.98 10.28 -21.62
CA VAL A 236 -9.51 11.38 -20.78
C VAL A 236 -9.56 12.66 -21.60
N PHE A 237 -10.50 13.54 -21.29
CA PHE A 237 -10.54 14.87 -21.92
C PHE A 237 -9.46 15.77 -21.32
N LYS A 238 -8.71 16.48 -22.18
CA LYS A 238 -7.76 17.51 -21.74
C LYS A 238 -8.54 18.64 -21.07
N LYS A 239 -8.18 18.98 -19.82
CA LYS A 239 -8.81 20.09 -19.08
C LYS A 239 -8.63 21.41 -19.82
N ARG A 240 -9.65 21.86 -20.55
CA ARG A 240 -9.62 23.13 -21.28
C ARG A 240 -10.36 24.28 -20.61
N SER A 241 -11.19 24.02 -19.60
CA SER A 241 -11.88 25.05 -18.81
C SER A 241 -12.48 24.48 -17.53
N LYS A 242 -12.56 25.29 -16.46
CA LYS A 242 -13.20 24.94 -15.18
C LYS A 242 -14.72 24.75 -15.26
N SER A 243 -15.35 25.07 -16.36
CA SER A 243 -16.79 25.33 -16.44
C SER A 243 -17.66 24.21 -17.03
N ARG A 244 -17.12 23.20 -17.69
CA ARG A 244 -17.96 22.12 -18.27
C ARG A 244 -17.24 20.78 -18.19
N ARG A 245 -17.77 19.83 -17.41
CA ARG A 245 -17.37 18.43 -17.51
C ARG A 245 -17.89 17.90 -18.84
N GLU A 246 -16.99 17.65 -19.78
CA GLU A 246 -17.34 16.97 -21.02
C GLU A 246 -17.87 15.57 -20.71
N THR A 247 -19.00 15.21 -21.30
CA THR A 247 -19.60 13.90 -21.17
C THR A 247 -19.10 13.00 -22.31
N ILE A 248 -18.90 11.72 -22.01
CA ILE A 248 -18.56 10.71 -23.03
C ILE A 248 -19.88 10.34 -23.72
N THR A 249 -20.19 11.06 -24.82
CA THR A 249 -21.28 10.75 -25.76
C THR A 249 -20.67 10.64 -27.15
N LEU A 250 -21.16 9.74 -27.99
CA LEU A 250 -20.59 9.55 -29.33
C LEU A 250 -20.87 10.72 -30.26
N THR A 251 -21.83 11.57 -29.94
CA THR A 251 -22.07 12.87 -30.59
C THR A 251 -21.00 13.92 -30.29
N ASN A 252 -20.19 13.71 -29.21
CA ASN A 252 -19.10 14.62 -28.87
C ASN A 252 -17.89 14.38 -29.81
N PRO A 253 -17.46 15.38 -30.61
CA PRO A 253 -16.35 15.23 -31.55
C PRO A 253 -15.00 14.97 -30.88
N HIS A 254 -14.85 15.29 -29.58
CA HIS A 254 -13.62 15.07 -28.82
C HIS A 254 -13.44 13.62 -28.31
N VAL A 255 -14.43 12.77 -28.54
CA VAL A 255 -14.30 11.32 -28.21
C VAL A 255 -13.38 10.67 -29.23
N PRO A 256 -12.29 9.99 -28.81
CA PRO A 256 -11.31 9.38 -29.71
C PRO A 256 -11.91 8.29 -30.60
N GLU A 257 -11.39 8.15 -31.84
CA GLU A 257 -11.91 7.16 -32.80
C GLU A 257 -11.78 5.72 -32.28
N HIS A 258 -10.69 5.38 -31.61
CA HIS A 258 -10.53 4.03 -31.02
C HIS A 258 -11.62 3.68 -29.98
N TYR A 259 -12.22 4.68 -29.30
CA TYR A 259 -13.38 4.47 -28.45
C TYR A 259 -14.65 4.21 -29.28
N ARG A 260 -14.83 4.95 -30.39
CA ARG A 260 -15.96 4.77 -31.31
C ARG A 260 -15.93 3.38 -31.97
N GLU A 261 -14.76 2.91 -32.39
CA GLU A 261 -14.55 1.56 -32.91
C GLU A 261 -14.88 0.48 -31.88
N ALA A 262 -14.38 0.64 -30.65
CA ALA A 262 -14.69 -0.26 -29.55
C ALA A 262 -16.19 -0.30 -29.23
N ALA A 263 -16.85 0.87 -29.26
CA ALA A 263 -18.29 1.00 -29.08
C ALA A 263 -19.08 0.27 -30.17
N ARG A 264 -18.69 0.42 -31.46
CA ARG A 264 -19.29 -0.31 -32.58
C ARG A 264 -19.13 -1.82 -32.40
N GLY A 265 -17.93 -2.28 -32.04
CA GLY A 265 -17.66 -3.69 -31.78
C GLY A 265 -18.51 -4.28 -30.62
N LEU A 266 -18.71 -3.51 -29.56
CA LEU A 266 -19.58 -3.87 -28.44
C LEU A 266 -21.05 -4.00 -28.90
N ALA A 267 -21.57 -2.97 -29.59
CA ALA A 267 -22.96 -2.95 -30.02
C ALA A 267 -23.30 -4.08 -31.02
N MET A 268 -22.39 -4.39 -31.95
CA MET A 268 -22.53 -5.50 -32.88
C MET A 268 -22.59 -6.87 -32.17
N ARG A 269 -21.76 -7.09 -31.17
CA ARG A 269 -21.77 -8.33 -30.37
C ARG A 269 -23.04 -8.41 -29.53
N LEU A 270 -23.49 -7.29 -28.98
CA LEU A 270 -24.70 -7.19 -28.21
C LEU A 270 -25.95 -7.48 -29.10
N GLU A 271 -26.04 -6.87 -30.26
CA GLU A 271 -27.12 -7.11 -31.22
C GLU A 271 -27.17 -8.57 -31.67
N ARG A 272 -26.01 -9.14 -32.02
CA ARG A 272 -25.92 -10.55 -32.38
C ARG A 272 -26.38 -11.47 -31.24
N ARG A 273 -26.06 -11.16 -30.02
CA ARG A 273 -26.49 -11.91 -28.83
C ARG A 273 -28.02 -11.81 -28.67
N MET A 274 -28.56 -10.59 -28.73
CA MET A 274 -30.01 -10.34 -28.64
C MET A 274 -30.78 -11.10 -29.75
N ALA A 275 -30.28 -11.02 -30.97
CA ALA A 275 -30.89 -11.74 -32.09
C ALA A 275 -30.87 -13.27 -31.91
N ALA A 276 -29.82 -13.83 -31.32
CA ALA A 276 -29.69 -15.26 -31.07
C ALA A 276 -30.59 -15.78 -29.96
N SER A 277 -30.83 -14.99 -28.90
CA SER A 277 -31.65 -15.38 -27.73
C SER A 277 -33.09 -14.84 -27.81
N GLY A 278 -33.40 -13.90 -28.71
CA GLY A 278 -34.69 -13.19 -28.75
C GLY A 278 -34.87 -12.14 -27.67
N ASP A 279 -33.77 -11.75 -27.01
CA ASP A 279 -33.78 -10.77 -25.94
C ASP A 279 -34.10 -9.37 -26.48
N LYS A 280 -35.01 -8.65 -25.86
CA LYS A 280 -35.38 -7.25 -26.19
C LYS A 280 -35.06 -6.29 -25.03
N VAL A 281 -35.13 -6.75 -23.78
CA VAL A 281 -34.95 -5.92 -22.59
C VAL A 281 -33.64 -6.29 -21.92
N LEU A 282 -32.66 -5.41 -21.95
CA LEU A 282 -31.34 -5.64 -21.36
C LEU A 282 -31.09 -4.70 -20.18
N LEU A 283 -30.65 -5.26 -19.05
CA LEU A 283 -30.29 -4.55 -17.84
C LEU A 283 -28.78 -4.32 -17.78
N PHE A 284 -28.33 -3.08 -17.85
CA PHE A 284 -26.94 -2.69 -17.60
C PHE A 284 -26.73 -2.44 -16.13
N CYS A 285 -25.81 -3.16 -15.49
CA CYS A 285 -25.52 -3.07 -14.07
C CYS A 285 -24.03 -3.15 -13.78
N GLY A 286 -23.60 -2.80 -12.56
CA GLY A 286 -22.20 -2.85 -12.13
C GLY A 286 -22.09 -3.04 -10.61
N THR A 287 -20.86 -3.19 -10.12
CA THR A 287 -20.58 -3.47 -8.70
C THR A 287 -20.57 -2.21 -7.86
N LEU A 288 -19.88 -1.18 -8.32
CA LEU A 288 -19.61 0.06 -7.58
C LEU A 288 -20.14 1.29 -8.33
N PRO A 289 -20.52 2.35 -7.60
CA PRO A 289 -20.93 3.58 -8.24
C PRO A 289 -19.79 4.16 -9.09
N GLY A 290 -20.14 4.63 -10.29
CA GLY A 290 -19.18 5.26 -11.22
C GLY A 290 -18.31 4.31 -12.03
N GLU A 291 -18.63 3.02 -12.14
CA GLU A 291 -17.94 2.06 -13.04
C GLU A 291 -18.25 2.28 -14.52
N GLY A 292 -19.08 3.27 -14.83
CA GLY A 292 -19.42 3.66 -16.19
C GLY A 292 -20.62 2.92 -16.79
N VAL A 293 -21.48 2.31 -15.96
CA VAL A 293 -22.70 1.61 -16.39
C VAL A 293 -23.55 2.50 -17.31
N ARG A 294 -23.88 3.73 -16.85
CA ARG A 294 -24.66 4.69 -17.65
C ARG A 294 -23.98 5.04 -18.98
N THR A 295 -22.67 5.30 -18.96
CA THR A 295 -21.90 5.64 -20.16
C THR A 295 -21.88 4.47 -21.14
N THR A 296 -21.69 3.25 -20.66
CA THR A 296 -21.69 2.03 -21.48
C THR A 296 -23.06 1.78 -22.12
N ALA A 297 -24.14 1.90 -21.34
CA ALA A 297 -25.51 1.75 -21.84
C ALA A 297 -25.86 2.83 -22.89
N MET A 298 -25.52 4.10 -22.62
CA MET A 298 -25.71 5.19 -23.59
C MET A 298 -24.89 4.98 -24.86
N THR A 299 -23.66 4.48 -24.75
CA THR A 299 -22.80 4.16 -25.89
C THR A 299 -23.41 3.04 -26.74
N ALA A 300 -23.89 1.99 -26.10
CA ALA A 300 -24.56 0.87 -26.79
C ALA A 300 -25.85 1.35 -27.46
N ALA A 301 -26.68 2.12 -26.75
CA ALA A 301 -27.92 2.69 -27.28
C ALA A 301 -27.68 3.55 -28.52
N HIS A 302 -26.64 4.38 -28.51
CA HIS A 302 -26.27 5.23 -29.62
C HIS A 302 -25.93 4.42 -30.86
N VAL A 303 -25.03 3.46 -30.76
CA VAL A 303 -24.59 2.65 -31.89
C VAL A 303 -25.74 1.76 -32.43
N LEU A 304 -26.54 1.16 -31.54
CA LEU A 304 -27.72 0.39 -31.98
C LEU A 304 -28.72 1.27 -32.72
N GLY A 305 -28.93 2.52 -32.29
CA GLY A 305 -29.74 3.48 -32.97
C GLY A 305 -29.17 3.91 -34.37
N GLU A 306 -27.83 4.09 -34.47
CA GLU A 306 -27.15 4.30 -35.75
C GLU A 306 -27.31 3.10 -36.72
N MET A 307 -27.42 1.89 -36.17
CA MET A 307 -27.69 0.66 -36.94
C MET A 307 -29.18 0.54 -37.38
N GLY A 308 -30.00 1.57 -37.09
CA GLY A 308 -31.41 1.63 -37.49
C GLY A 308 -32.40 0.97 -36.56
N LYS A 309 -31.96 0.54 -35.33
CA LYS A 309 -32.88 -0.02 -34.34
C LYS A 309 -33.65 1.07 -33.60
N SER A 310 -34.91 0.80 -33.29
CA SER A 310 -35.69 1.63 -32.37
C SER A 310 -35.27 1.33 -30.95
N VAL A 311 -34.43 2.19 -30.33
CA VAL A 311 -33.85 1.98 -29.00
C VAL A 311 -34.51 2.89 -27.98
N VAL A 312 -34.92 2.31 -26.85
CA VAL A 312 -35.35 3.02 -25.63
C VAL A 312 -34.33 2.79 -24.52
N LEU A 313 -33.87 3.85 -23.90
CA LEU A 313 -32.94 3.81 -22.77
C LEU A 313 -33.60 4.41 -21.52
N ILE A 314 -33.69 3.62 -20.44
CA ILE A 314 -34.35 4.04 -19.18
C ILE A 314 -33.31 4.04 -18.06
N ASP A 315 -33.19 5.17 -17.36
CA ASP A 315 -32.33 5.29 -16.19
C ASP A 315 -33.10 4.97 -14.92
N LEU A 316 -32.78 3.84 -14.29
CA LEU A 316 -33.41 3.34 -13.07
C LEU A 316 -32.72 3.81 -11.80
N ASP A 317 -31.81 4.80 -11.86
CA ASP A 317 -31.33 5.49 -10.65
C ASP A 317 -32.42 6.45 -10.14
N LEU A 318 -33.53 5.86 -9.67
CA LEU A 318 -34.75 6.56 -9.27
C LEU A 318 -34.54 7.58 -8.15
N LYS A 319 -33.48 7.49 -7.38
CA LYS A 319 -33.12 8.46 -6.34
C LYS A 319 -32.40 9.70 -6.86
N ARG A 320 -31.98 9.65 -8.13
CA ARG A 320 -31.27 10.75 -8.78
C ARG A 320 -32.20 11.48 -9.75
N GLY A 321 -32.57 12.72 -9.41
CA GLY A 321 -33.31 13.57 -10.33
C GLY A 321 -32.46 14.16 -11.45
N MET A 322 -33.09 14.38 -12.61
CA MET A 322 -32.51 15.10 -13.75
C MET A 322 -33.44 16.26 -14.13
N ASP A 323 -33.28 17.41 -13.49
CA ASP A 323 -34.16 18.60 -13.45
C ASP A 323 -34.69 19.13 -14.80
N LYS A 324 -34.29 18.57 -15.94
CA LYS A 324 -34.63 19.07 -17.28
C LYS A 324 -35.50 18.12 -18.12
N LEU A 325 -35.90 16.98 -17.55
CA LEU A 325 -36.76 16.03 -18.24
C LEU A 325 -38.19 16.15 -17.70
N LEU A 326 -39.08 16.78 -18.42
CA LEU A 326 -40.49 16.94 -18.08
C LEU A 326 -41.37 16.54 -19.27
N PRO A 327 -42.33 15.60 -19.08
CA PRO A 327 -42.55 14.82 -17.88
C PRO A 327 -41.41 13.82 -17.62
N GLY A 328 -40.99 13.63 -16.36
CA GLY A 328 -40.00 12.64 -15.99
C GLY A 328 -40.60 11.23 -15.84
N LEU A 329 -39.77 10.20 -15.72
CA LEU A 329 -40.20 8.81 -15.57
C LEU A 329 -41.18 8.63 -14.41
N GLU A 330 -41.04 9.38 -13.33
CA GLU A 330 -41.93 9.35 -12.17
C GLU A 330 -43.40 9.66 -12.53
N ALA A 331 -43.65 10.48 -13.55
CA ALA A 331 -45.04 10.76 -13.99
C ALA A 331 -45.71 9.48 -14.50
N CYS A 332 -45.00 8.66 -15.26
CA CYS A 332 -45.49 7.35 -15.69
C CYS A 332 -45.60 6.39 -14.50
N LEU A 333 -44.60 6.34 -13.62
CA LEU A 333 -44.57 5.45 -12.46
C LEU A 333 -45.71 5.72 -11.46
N PHE A 334 -46.19 6.96 -11.37
CA PHE A 334 -47.38 7.31 -10.56
C PHE A 334 -48.69 7.25 -11.33
N GLY A 335 -48.67 6.80 -12.61
CA GLY A 335 -49.88 6.64 -13.41
C GLY A 335 -50.46 7.92 -13.99
N HIS A 336 -49.68 9.02 -14.04
CA HIS A 336 -50.13 10.32 -14.58
C HIS A 336 -50.12 10.37 -16.11
N CYS A 337 -49.27 9.56 -16.76
CA CYS A 337 -49.17 9.50 -18.22
C CYS A 337 -48.65 8.11 -18.67
N PRO A 338 -48.88 7.72 -19.94
CA PRO A 338 -48.32 6.48 -20.46
C PRO A 338 -46.81 6.56 -20.63
N ALA A 339 -46.14 5.39 -20.73
CA ALA A 339 -44.69 5.28 -20.80
C ALA A 339 -44.07 5.99 -22.02
N GLN A 340 -44.81 6.09 -23.12
CA GLN A 340 -44.35 6.73 -24.36
C GLN A 340 -44.17 8.25 -24.20
N GLU A 341 -44.96 8.90 -23.36
CA GLU A 341 -44.91 10.36 -23.15
C GLU A 341 -43.70 10.84 -22.37
N VAL A 342 -43.11 9.95 -21.53
CA VAL A 342 -41.90 10.27 -20.76
C VAL A 342 -40.61 10.03 -21.52
N LEU A 343 -40.69 9.61 -22.80
CA LEU A 343 -39.54 9.33 -23.66
C LEU A 343 -39.09 10.60 -24.36
N HIS A 344 -37.92 11.09 -24.08
CA HIS A 344 -37.34 12.29 -24.67
C HIS A 344 -36.20 11.96 -25.61
N ARG A 345 -36.06 12.73 -26.69
CA ARG A 345 -34.83 12.75 -27.50
C ARG A 345 -33.80 13.67 -26.88
N ARG A 346 -32.63 13.21 -26.65
CA ARG A 346 -31.55 13.98 -26.04
C ARG A 346 -30.61 14.54 -27.09
N GLY A 347 -30.96 15.71 -27.62
CA GLY A 347 -30.18 16.34 -28.70
C GLY A 347 -30.22 15.53 -29.99
N ALA A 348 -29.04 15.24 -30.57
CA ALA A 348 -28.88 14.46 -31.80
C ALA A 348 -28.70 12.94 -31.53
N GLU A 349 -29.02 12.46 -30.34
CA GLU A 349 -28.88 11.04 -30.03
C GLU A 349 -29.95 10.21 -30.77
N PRO A 350 -29.58 9.05 -31.37
CA PRO A 350 -30.49 8.24 -32.18
C PRO A 350 -31.35 7.28 -31.34
N TYR A 351 -31.54 7.56 -30.06
CA TYR A 351 -32.37 6.78 -29.13
C TYR A 351 -33.29 7.67 -28.31
N ARG A 352 -34.36 7.11 -27.78
CA ARG A 352 -35.28 7.73 -26.81
C ARG A 352 -34.82 7.46 -25.42
N TYR A 353 -34.90 8.45 -24.52
CA TYR A 353 -34.38 8.37 -23.16
C TYR A 353 -35.43 8.79 -22.13
N ALA A 354 -35.53 8.01 -21.03
CA ALA A 354 -36.33 8.35 -19.87
C ALA A 354 -35.51 8.27 -18.57
N ALA A 355 -35.74 9.23 -17.68
CA ALA A 355 -35.19 9.23 -16.31
C ALA A 355 -36.14 10.03 -15.41
N CYS A 356 -36.00 9.88 -14.09
CA CYS A 356 -36.75 10.70 -13.15
C CYS A 356 -36.28 12.17 -13.21
N SER A 357 -37.22 13.11 -13.21
CA SER A 357 -36.93 14.54 -13.12
C SER A 357 -36.53 14.92 -11.69
N ARG A 358 -37.13 14.28 -10.68
CA ARG A 358 -36.78 14.41 -9.26
C ARG A 358 -36.40 13.05 -8.67
N GLY A 359 -35.57 13.06 -7.62
CA GLY A 359 -35.28 11.85 -6.87
C GLY A 359 -36.49 11.37 -6.08
N LEU A 360 -36.76 10.07 -6.14
CA LEU A 360 -37.79 9.42 -5.36
C LEU A 360 -37.30 9.02 -3.97
N SER A 361 -38.16 9.12 -2.98
CA SER A 361 -37.90 8.61 -1.65
C SER A 361 -37.91 7.05 -1.62
N PRO A 362 -37.29 6.40 -0.64
CA PRO A 362 -37.29 4.93 -0.55
C PRO A 362 -38.70 4.31 -0.53
N ARG A 363 -39.68 4.99 0.06
CA ARG A 363 -41.07 4.54 0.09
C ARG A 363 -41.74 4.62 -1.28
N GLU A 364 -41.49 5.70 -2.00
CA GLU A 364 -41.98 5.88 -3.38
C GLU A 364 -41.37 4.82 -4.32
N VAL A 365 -40.09 4.53 -4.22
CA VAL A 365 -39.42 3.50 -5.01
C VAL A 365 -40.06 2.13 -4.83
N LEU A 366 -40.41 1.75 -3.61
CA LEU A 366 -41.09 0.49 -3.33
C LEU A 366 -42.54 0.47 -3.88
N ALA A 367 -43.24 1.61 -3.85
CA ALA A 367 -44.63 1.70 -4.27
C ALA A 367 -44.82 1.63 -5.80
N VAL A 368 -43.80 2.00 -6.58
CA VAL A 368 -43.92 2.08 -8.07
C VAL A 368 -43.49 0.81 -8.81
N GLY A 369 -43.16 -0.27 -8.11
CA GLY A 369 -42.61 -1.49 -8.71
C GLY A 369 -43.49 -2.11 -9.79
N GLU A 370 -44.80 -2.27 -9.55
CA GLU A 370 -45.75 -2.82 -10.51
C GLU A 370 -45.92 -1.91 -11.76
N ASN A 371 -46.01 -0.61 -11.53
CA ASN A 371 -46.11 0.36 -12.61
C ASN A 371 -44.86 0.39 -13.50
N LEU A 372 -43.68 0.14 -12.89
CA LEU A 372 -42.42 0.02 -13.61
C LEU A 372 -42.42 -1.22 -14.50
N ARG A 373 -42.95 -2.37 -14.04
CA ARG A 373 -43.11 -3.56 -14.88
C ARG A 373 -44.04 -3.27 -16.06
N GLY A 374 -45.19 -2.65 -15.80
CA GLY A 374 -46.15 -2.26 -16.84
C GLY A 374 -45.54 -1.31 -17.88
N ALA A 375 -44.77 -0.34 -17.45
CA ALA A 375 -44.07 0.58 -18.34
C ALA A 375 -43.04 -0.14 -19.22
N ILE A 376 -42.22 -1.05 -18.65
CA ILE A 376 -41.22 -1.83 -19.41
C ILE A 376 -41.93 -2.72 -20.41
N ALA A 377 -43.03 -3.41 -20.05
CA ALA A 377 -43.79 -4.26 -20.93
C ALA A 377 -44.39 -3.49 -22.13
N SER A 378 -44.96 -2.31 -21.87
CA SER A 378 -45.49 -1.45 -22.95
C SER A 378 -44.38 -0.98 -23.90
N LEU A 379 -43.21 -0.61 -23.38
CA LEU A 379 -42.08 -0.17 -24.21
C LEU A 379 -41.41 -1.30 -24.99
N ARG A 380 -41.49 -2.54 -24.51
CA ARG A 380 -41.01 -3.73 -25.18
C ARG A 380 -41.78 -4.01 -26.50
N GLU A 381 -43.03 -3.60 -26.55
CA GLU A 381 -43.85 -3.73 -27.78
C GLU A 381 -43.49 -2.64 -28.79
N ASP A 382 -43.17 -1.42 -28.33
CA ASP A 382 -42.93 -0.27 -29.13
C ASP A 382 -41.48 -0.11 -29.66
N ALA A 383 -40.55 -0.89 -29.14
CA ALA A 383 -39.12 -0.77 -29.46
C ALA A 383 -38.52 -2.10 -29.92
N ASP A 384 -37.48 -2.02 -30.77
CA ASP A 384 -36.66 -3.18 -31.11
C ASP A 384 -35.82 -3.63 -29.91
N CYS A 385 -35.35 -2.69 -29.07
CA CYS A 385 -34.69 -3.00 -27.82
C CYS A 385 -34.91 -1.92 -26.74
N VAL A 386 -35.01 -2.37 -25.48
CA VAL A 386 -35.11 -1.54 -24.29
C VAL A 386 -33.87 -1.79 -23.44
N LEU A 387 -33.08 -0.74 -23.20
CA LEU A 387 -31.89 -0.80 -22.36
C LEU A 387 -32.19 -0.11 -21.02
N LEU A 388 -31.99 -0.83 -19.93
CA LEU A 388 -32.23 -0.35 -18.58
C LEU A 388 -30.89 -0.09 -17.90
N ILE A 389 -30.72 1.07 -17.26
CA ILE A 389 -29.54 1.42 -16.49
C ILE A 389 -29.83 1.19 -15.02
N ALA A 390 -29.22 0.15 -14.42
CA ALA A 390 -29.33 -0.10 -12.99
C ALA A 390 -28.40 0.79 -12.15
N PRO A 391 -28.76 1.12 -10.92
CA PRO A 391 -27.82 1.60 -9.92
C PRO A 391 -26.81 0.50 -9.55
N GLU A 392 -25.81 0.86 -8.71
CA GLU A 392 -24.83 -0.10 -8.21
C GLU A 392 -25.45 -1.32 -7.48
N SER A 393 -24.75 -2.46 -7.46
CA SER A 393 -25.26 -3.72 -6.90
C SER A 393 -25.65 -3.65 -5.41
N ALA A 394 -25.13 -2.67 -4.66
CA ALA A 394 -25.54 -2.43 -3.28
C ALA A 394 -27.00 -1.95 -3.17
N ARG A 395 -27.53 -1.29 -4.22
CA ARG A 395 -28.90 -0.75 -4.30
C ARG A 395 -29.82 -1.58 -5.18
N PHE A 396 -29.41 -2.79 -5.52
CA PHE A 396 -30.13 -3.64 -6.48
C PHE A 396 -31.58 -3.97 -6.06
N ALA A 397 -31.83 -4.08 -4.76
CA ALA A 397 -33.19 -4.31 -4.25
C ALA A 397 -34.23 -3.25 -4.67
N GLU A 398 -33.77 -2.04 -5.02
CA GLU A 398 -34.63 -0.93 -5.46
C GLU A 398 -35.20 -1.14 -6.86
N ILE A 399 -34.53 -1.95 -7.67
CA ILE A 399 -34.88 -2.21 -9.08
C ILE A 399 -35.28 -3.67 -9.34
N LEU A 400 -35.53 -4.42 -8.27
CA LEU A 400 -35.94 -5.83 -8.39
C LEU A 400 -37.12 -6.03 -9.36
N PRO A 401 -38.20 -5.21 -9.33
CA PRO A 401 -39.30 -5.35 -10.29
C PRO A 401 -38.89 -5.13 -11.75
N ALA A 402 -37.90 -4.26 -12.00
CA ALA A 402 -37.35 -4.08 -13.33
C ALA A 402 -36.46 -5.23 -13.75
N ALA A 403 -35.67 -5.77 -12.81
CA ALA A 403 -34.80 -6.92 -13.07
C ALA A 403 -35.63 -8.14 -13.51
N GLU A 404 -36.72 -8.43 -12.82
CA GLU A 404 -37.64 -9.51 -13.18
C GLU A 404 -38.31 -9.36 -14.57
N SER A 405 -38.34 -8.12 -15.11
CA SER A 405 -38.87 -7.80 -16.42
C SER A 405 -37.82 -7.80 -17.55
N CYS A 406 -36.56 -8.10 -17.21
CA CYS A 406 -35.46 -8.15 -18.17
C CYS A 406 -35.26 -9.54 -18.73
N ASP A 407 -34.88 -9.60 -20.00
CA ASP A 407 -34.53 -10.89 -20.64
C ASP A 407 -33.09 -11.28 -20.23
N ALA A 408 -32.17 -10.32 -20.13
CA ALA A 408 -30.80 -10.59 -19.70
C ALA A 408 -30.11 -9.33 -19.11
N ALA A 409 -29.01 -9.54 -18.39
CA ALA A 409 -28.19 -8.47 -17.86
C ALA A 409 -26.82 -8.39 -18.54
N VAL A 410 -26.32 -7.16 -18.73
CA VAL A 410 -24.96 -6.84 -19.17
C VAL A 410 -24.20 -6.28 -17.97
N TYR A 411 -23.18 -6.98 -17.50
CA TYR A 411 -22.43 -6.58 -16.31
C TYR A 411 -21.24 -5.72 -16.69
N VAL A 412 -21.19 -4.47 -16.23
CA VAL A 412 -20.12 -3.52 -16.52
C VAL A 412 -19.11 -3.55 -15.39
N ILE A 413 -17.84 -3.79 -15.73
CA ILE A 413 -16.72 -3.89 -14.81
C ILE A 413 -15.71 -2.80 -15.20
N GLU A 414 -15.41 -1.86 -14.32
CA GLU A 414 -14.30 -0.92 -14.56
C GLU A 414 -12.97 -1.61 -14.27
N GLN A 415 -12.02 -1.48 -15.20
CA GLN A 415 -10.68 -2.04 -15.07
C GLN A 415 -10.05 -1.65 -13.73
N ASP A 416 -9.57 -2.64 -12.99
CA ASP A 416 -8.78 -2.48 -11.76
C ASP A 416 -9.47 -1.67 -10.64
N ARG A 417 -10.81 -1.78 -10.52
CA ARG A 417 -11.59 -1.05 -9.51
C ARG A 417 -12.25 -1.96 -8.48
N ALA A 418 -13.26 -2.73 -8.86
CA ALA A 418 -13.91 -3.67 -7.96
C ALA A 418 -13.08 -4.94 -7.74
N SER A 419 -13.14 -5.50 -6.52
CA SER A 419 -12.55 -6.81 -6.27
C SER A 419 -13.38 -7.94 -6.91
N ARG A 420 -12.73 -9.01 -7.34
CA ARG A 420 -13.39 -10.19 -7.93
C ARG A 420 -14.49 -10.74 -7.03
N THR A 421 -14.29 -10.73 -5.71
CA THR A 421 -15.30 -11.18 -4.73
C THR A 421 -16.56 -10.32 -4.76
N LYS A 422 -16.41 -8.97 -4.83
CA LYS A 422 -17.57 -8.07 -4.92
C LYS A 422 -18.31 -8.22 -6.25
N ILE A 423 -17.57 -8.42 -7.34
CA ILE A 423 -18.15 -8.66 -8.68
C ILE A 423 -18.97 -9.95 -8.64
N LYS A 424 -18.41 -11.05 -8.13
CA LYS A 424 -19.14 -12.33 -8.00
C LYS A 424 -20.41 -12.18 -7.16
N ALA A 425 -20.32 -11.53 -6.00
CA ALA A 425 -21.50 -11.27 -5.17
C ALA A 425 -22.56 -10.40 -5.87
N GLY A 426 -22.15 -9.45 -6.73
CA GLY A 426 -23.08 -8.67 -7.55
C GLY A 426 -23.78 -9.52 -8.63
N ILE A 427 -23.04 -10.42 -9.26
CA ILE A 427 -23.58 -11.37 -10.26
C ILE A 427 -24.53 -12.37 -9.60
N GLU A 428 -24.17 -12.91 -8.44
CA GLU A 428 -25.03 -13.83 -7.67
C GLU A 428 -26.38 -13.18 -7.31
N LYS A 429 -26.39 -11.88 -6.99
CA LYS A 429 -27.64 -11.14 -6.76
C LYS A 429 -28.54 -11.07 -8.01
N LEU A 430 -27.96 -10.93 -9.21
CA LEU A 430 -28.73 -10.97 -10.45
C LEU A 430 -29.32 -12.35 -10.70
N LEU A 431 -28.49 -13.37 -10.53
CA LEU A 431 -28.92 -14.76 -10.71
C LEU A 431 -30.01 -15.16 -9.70
N SER A 432 -29.98 -14.62 -8.48
CA SER A 432 -31.05 -14.85 -7.48
C SER A 432 -32.39 -14.21 -7.84
N CYS A 433 -32.41 -13.33 -8.85
CA CYS A 433 -33.63 -12.72 -9.40
C CYS A 433 -34.03 -13.36 -10.76
N ASP A 434 -33.53 -14.53 -11.05
CA ASP A 434 -33.75 -15.27 -12.32
C ASP A 434 -33.30 -14.50 -13.58
N VAL A 435 -32.46 -13.49 -13.43
CA VAL A 435 -31.90 -12.74 -14.55
C VAL A 435 -30.63 -13.40 -15.07
N THR A 436 -30.64 -13.84 -16.32
CA THR A 436 -29.44 -14.39 -16.96
C THR A 436 -28.43 -13.29 -17.28
N VAL A 437 -27.14 -13.57 -17.09
CA VAL A 437 -26.07 -12.62 -17.47
C VAL A 437 -25.65 -12.90 -18.91
N ALA A 438 -26.01 -12.01 -19.84
CA ALA A 438 -25.64 -12.11 -21.27
C ALA A 438 -24.12 -12.04 -21.47
N GLY A 439 -23.44 -11.31 -20.61
CA GLY A 439 -21.99 -11.17 -20.61
C GLY A 439 -21.53 -9.92 -19.86
N CYS A 440 -20.22 -9.67 -19.90
CA CYS A 440 -19.57 -8.53 -19.24
C CYS A 440 -18.98 -7.55 -20.25
N VAL A 441 -18.90 -6.26 -19.84
CA VAL A 441 -18.15 -5.22 -20.54
C VAL A 441 -17.03 -4.74 -19.65
N LEU A 442 -15.77 -4.79 -20.11
CA LEU A 442 -14.63 -4.22 -19.40
C LEU A 442 -14.48 -2.76 -19.80
N ASN A 443 -14.80 -1.86 -18.89
CA ASN A 443 -14.79 -0.42 -19.11
C ASN A 443 -13.53 0.26 -18.55
N GLY A 444 -13.12 1.37 -19.15
CA GLY A 444 -12.01 2.19 -18.68
C GLY A 444 -10.63 1.58 -18.90
N VAL A 445 -10.47 0.75 -19.92
CA VAL A 445 -9.21 0.02 -20.21
C VAL A 445 -8.10 1.01 -20.58
N GLN A 446 -6.96 0.90 -19.88
CA GLN A 446 -5.76 1.69 -20.12
C GLN A 446 -4.73 0.85 -20.87
N ALA A 447 -4.17 1.38 -21.96
CA ALA A 447 -3.23 0.69 -22.84
C ALA A 447 -1.95 0.16 -22.15
N GLY A 448 -1.53 0.78 -21.02
CA GLY A 448 -0.33 0.37 -20.28
C GLY A 448 -0.54 -0.76 -19.25
N LEU A 449 -1.78 -1.06 -18.88
CA LEU A 449 -2.12 -2.06 -17.87
C LEU A 449 -2.56 -3.41 -18.45
N SER A 450 -2.90 -3.45 -19.72
CA SER A 450 -3.39 -4.65 -20.41
C SER A 450 -2.30 -5.49 -21.07
N GLY A 451 -1.00 -5.11 -20.96
CA GLY A 451 0.14 -5.92 -21.39
C GLY A 451 0.19 -6.38 -22.85
N TYR A 452 -0.89 -6.15 -23.62
CA TYR A 452 -0.97 -6.40 -25.06
C TYR A 452 -1.67 -5.20 -25.70
N GLY A 453 -0.94 -4.52 -26.55
CA GLY A 453 -1.46 -3.41 -27.31
C GLY A 453 -2.69 -3.83 -28.12
N TYR A 454 -3.57 -2.88 -28.31
CA TYR A 454 -4.62 -2.82 -29.32
C TYR A 454 -3.99 -3.01 -30.73
N GLY A 455 -3.44 -4.19 -31.04
CA GLY A 455 -2.58 -4.37 -32.20
C GLY A 455 -2.74 -5.67 -32.96
N LYS A 456 -3.71 -6.54 -32.63
CA LYS A 456 -3.81 -7.81 -33.33
C LYS A 456 -5.04 -8.02 -34.23
N TYR A 457 -5.93 -7.02 -34.35
CA TYR A 457 -7.00 -6.98 -35.37
C TYR A 457 -7.11 -5.60 -36.02
N GLY A 458 -5.98 -4.97 -36.33
CA GLY A 458 -5.91 -3.86 -37.25
C GLY A 458 -5.49 -4.41 -38.61
N TYR A 459 -6.38 -4.54 -39.57
CA TYR A 459 -6.03 -4.62 -40.96
C TYR A 459 -5.32 -3.32 -41.35
N GLY A 460 -4.00 -3.35 -41.25
CA GLY A 460 -3.13 -2.28 -41.73
C GLY A 460 -3.10 -2.28 -43.25
N TYR A 461 -3.93 -1.48 -43.90
CA TYR A 461 -3.62 -1.01 -45.25
C TYR A 461 -2.50 0.02 -45.13
N GLY A 462 -1.29 -0.49 -45.24
CA GLY A 462 -0.09 0.33 -45.41
C GLY A 462 -0.09 0.97 -46.79
N TYR A 463 -0.46 2.24 -46.92
CA TYR A 463 -0.09 3.03 -48.07
C TYR A 463 1.40 3.34 -48.00
N GLY A 464 2.19 2.55 -48.71
CA GLY A 464 3.58 2.81 -48.99
C GLY A 464 3.76 4.10 -49.82
N LYS A 465 4.30 5.13 -49.20
CA LYS A 465 4.89 6.27 -49.94
C LYS A 465 6.30 5.87 -50.39
N ASN A 466 6.38 5.20 -51.53
CA ASN A 466 7.63 5.13 -52.30
C ASN A 466 7.46 5.97 -53.57
N GLY A 467 8.35 6.90 -53.80
CA GLY A 467 8.42 7.64 -55.06
C GLY A 467 9.20 8.94 -54.95
N ARG A 468 10.52 8.85 -54.72
CA ARG A 468 11.47 9.87 -55.23
C ARG A 468 12.50 9.15 -56.08
N TYR A 469 12.31 9.21 -57.39
CA TYR A 469 13.39 9.11 -58.36
C TYR A 469 13.69 10.51 -58.89
N GLY A 470 14.98 10.80 -58.96
CA GLY A 470 15.57 12.02 -59.35
C GLY A 470 15.63 12.24 -60.85
N HIS A 471 15.84 13.43 -61.16
CA HIS A 471 16.78 13.94 -62.25
C HIS A 471 17.32 15.27 -61.71
#